data_cafcdf0cef6b0ab931fcc73a9c8210ff
#
_entry.id   cafcdf0cef6b0ab931fcc73a9c8210ff
#
_cell.length_a   1.000
_cell.length_b   1.000
_cell.length_c   1.000
_cell.angle_alpha   90.00
_cell.angle_beta   90.00
_cell.angle_gamma   90.00
#
_symmetry.space_group_name_H-M   'P 1'
#
loop_
_entity.id
_entity.type
_entity.pdbx_description
1 polymer ?
#
loop_
_entity_poly.entity_id
_entity_poly.type
_entity_poly.pdbx_seq_one_letter_code
_entity_poly.pdbx_strand_id
1 'polypeptide(L)'
;MDKVYTIKVNKPKNNSFSLNYYEGDLEGEIWKEYMFGYKVSNKGRIMNTKSYKKPVLLRPYKKSNGYLQVDFKADGKKFKKYVHRLVAECFIDNTYNYDTVDHIDGNKENNNVDNLQWCDLSTNLKNYFNKIICQVDINTNKVIREYTNCREAAIAIGKEQSYNSIISCAKHLPRYNTAFGYKWIFKDEYYG
;
A
#
# COMPACT_ATOMS: atom_id res chain seq x y z
N MET A 1 4.53 31.33 -21.33
CA MET A 1 5.90 31.11 -20.81
C MET A 1 5.75 30.78 -19.34
N ASP A 2 5.67 29.48 -19.04
CA ASP A 2 5.43 28.99 -17.70
C ASP A 2 6.74 28.93 -16.91
N LYS A 3 6.77 29.64 -15.78
CA LYS A 3 7.94 29.67 -14.91
C LYS A 3 8.02 28.37 -14.14
N VAL A 4 8.95 27.48 -14.55
CA VAL A 4 9.33 26.31 -13.77
C VAL A 4 10.14 26.79 -12.56
N TYR A 5 9.57 26.68 -11.37
CA TYR A 5 10.28 26.94 -10.12
C TYR A 5 10.99 25.67 -9.64
N THR A 6 12.31 25.65 -9.83
CA THR A 6 13.16 24.60 -9.25
C THR A 6 13.38 24.90 -7.77
N ILE A 7 12.76 24.13 -6.87
CA ILE A 7 12.94 24.29 -5.43
C ILE A 7 14.23 23.60 -5.01
N LYS A 8 15.24 24.37 -4.61
CA LYS A 8 16.42 23.86 -3.91
C LYS A 8 16.01 23.45 -2.49
N VAL A 9 15.98 22.16 -2.21
CA VAL A 9 15.76 21.62 -0.86
C VAL A 9 17.03 21.81 -0.05
N ASN A 10 17.13 22.88 0.73
CA ASN A 10 18.14 23.02 1.76
C ASN A 10 17.80 22.08 2.93
N LYS A 11 18.67 21.09 3.20
CA LYS A 11 18.55 20.25 4.41
C LYS A 11 18.78 21.13 5.64
N PRO A 12 17.84 21.29 6.57
CA PRO A 12 18.08 21.98 7.80
C PRO A 12 18.94 21.13 8.71
N LYS A 13 20.05 21.66 9.16
CA LYS A 13 20.76 21.22 10.37
C LYS A 13 19.94 21.70 11.57
N ASN A 14 19.64 20.79 12.48
CA ASN A 14 18.96 20.92 13.77
C ASN A 14 17.46 20.57 13.81
N ASN A 15 17.14 19.82 14.87
CA ASN A 15 15.86 19.28 15.34
C ASN A 15 14.69 20.28 15.44
N SER A 16 14.34 20.98 14.40
CA SER A 16 13.09 21.69 14.28
C SER A 16 12.14 20.84 13.45
N PHE A 17 11.01 20.45 14.02
CA PHE A 17 9.88 19.88 13.28
C PHE A 17 9.44 20.92 12.23
N SER A 18 9.98 20.85 11.03
CA SER A 18 9.50 21.68 9.93
C SER A 18 8.07 21.24 9.61
N LEU A 19 7.11 22.14 9.84
CA LEU A 19 5.73 21.93 9.45
C LEU A 19 5.65 21.83 7.93
N ASN A 20 5.02 20.76 7.43
CA ASN A 20 4.75 20.57 6.02
C ASN A 20 3.52 21.41 5.65
N TYR A 21 3.70 22.69 5.37
CA TYR A 21 2.60 23.51 4.92
C TYR A 21 2.05 22.99 3.59
N TYR A 22 0.73 23.11 3.44
CA TYR A 22 0.07 22.84 2.19
C TYR A 22 0.45 23.91 1.16
N GLU A 23 0.99 23.50 0.02
CA GLU A 23 1.48 24.38 -1.05
C GLU A 23 0.61 24.31 -2.31
N GLY A 24 -0.45 23.50 -2.30
CA GLY A 24 -1.39 23.33 -3.42
C GLY A 24 -1.79 21.89 -3.68
N ASP A 25 -2.80 21.73 -4.53
CA ASP A 25 -3.32 20.44 -4.95
C ASP A 25 -2.39 19.76 -5.96
N LEU A 26 -2.39 18.44 -5.94
CA LEU A 26 -1.85 17.63 -7.03
C LEU A 26 -2.86 17.60 -8.17
N GLU A 27 -2.41 17.29 -9.37
CA GLU A 27 -3.30 17.12 -10.53
C GLU A 27 -4.40 16.09 -10.23
N GLY A 28 -5.66 16.50 -10.43
CA GLY A 28 -6.83 15.67 -10.14
C GLY A 28 -7.05 15.34 -8.67
N GLU A 29 -6.46 16.11 -7.76
CA GLU A 29 -6.64 15.89 -6.34
C GLU A 29 -7.96 16.47 -5.84
N ILE A 30 -8.69 15.67 -5.07
CA ILE A 30 -9.96 16.01 -4.43
C ILE A 30 -9.83 15.79 -2.93
N TRP A 31 -10.34 16.73 -2.14
CA TRP A 31 -10.33 16.68 -0.69
C TRP A 31 -11.72 16.48 -0.12
N LYS A 32 -11.86 15.54 0.81
CA LYS A 32 -13.08 15.37 1.61
C LYS A 32 -12.80 15.66 3.08
N GLU A 33 -13.78 16.30 3.74
CA GLU A 33 -13.75 16.46 5.19
C GLU A 33 -13.84 15.08 5.85
N TYR A 34 -12.99 14.88 6.87
CA TYR A 34 -12.99 13.63 7.63
C TYR A 34 -13.57 13.85 9.03
N MET A 35 -12.78 14.40 9.95
CA MET A 35 -13.24 14.74 11.31
C MET A 35 -12.40 15.89 11.89
N PHE A 36 -13.02 16.69 12.75
CA PHE A 36 -12.32 17.70 13.58
C PHE A 36 -11.33 18.60 12.83
N GLY A 37 -11.64 18.96 11.58
CA GLY A 37 -10.78 19.82 10.75
C GLY A 37 -9.59 19.11 10.10
N TYR A 38 -9.69 17.81 9.96
CA TYR A 38 -8.83 17.04 9.07
C TYR A 38 -9.54 16.79 7.74
N LYS A 39 -8.76 16.83 6.66
CA LYS A 39 -9.20 16.47 5.31
C LYS A 39 -8.35 15.31 4.79
N VAL A 40 -8.99 14.46 4.02
CA VAL A 40 -8.34 13.35 3.33
C VAL A 40 -8.44 13.59 1.83
N SER A 41 -7.34 13.37 1.09
CA SER A 41 -7.36 13.47 -0.36
C SER A 41 -7.48 12.08 -1.01
N ASN A 42 -8.04 12.07 -2.23
CA ASN A 42 -8.07 10.87 -3.07
C ASN A 42 -6.66 10.39 -3.48
N LYS A 43 -5.62 11.19 -3.26
CA LYS A 43 -4.20 10.86 -3.51
C LYS A 43 -3.46 10.38 -2.25
N GLY A 44 -4.16 10.15 -1.14
CA GLY A 44 -3.58 9.64 0.11
C GLY A 44 -2.88 10.69 0.96
N ARG A 45 -3.09 11.97 0.71
CA ARG A 45 -2.59 13.05 1.58
C ARG A 45 -3.61 13.38 2.68
N ILE A 46 -3.12 13.71 3.86
CA ILE A 46 -3.94 14.06 5.03
C ILE A 46 -3.58 15.47 5.47
N MET A 47 -4.56 16.34 5.60
CA MET A 47 -4.39 17.75 5.92
C MET A 47 -5.06 18.10 7.25
N ASN A 48 -4.37 18.90 8.09
CA ASN A 48 -4.96 19.57 9.22
C ASN A 48 -5.23 21.02 8.86
N THR A 49 -6.49 21.46 8.97
CA THR A 49 -6.93 22.79 8.58
C THR A 49 -7.20 23.72 9.76
N LYS A 50 -7.24 23.22 11.00
CA LYS A 50 -7.67 24.02 12.19
C LYS A 50 -6.56 24.38 13.16
N SER A 51 -5.49 23.59 13.25
CA SER A 51 -4.48 23.74 14.32
C SER A 51 -3.41 24.77 14.03
N TYR A 52 -3.36 25.35 12.83
CA TYR A 52 -2.27 26.25 12.40
C TYR A 52 -2.82 27.43 11.60
N LYS A 53 -2.02 28.50 11.50
CA LYS A 53 -2.36 29.69 10.67
C LYS A 53 -2.55 29.36 9.20
N LYS A 54 -1.92 28.28 8.73
CA LYS A 54 -2.06 27.73 7.38
C LYS A 54 -2.31 26.21 7.48
N PRO A 55 -3.03 25.62 6.52
CA PRO A 55 -3.18 24.16 6.46
C PRO A 55 -1.83 23.44 6.44
N VAL A 56 -1.76 22.31 7.13
CA VAL A 56 -0.53 21.51 7.25
C VAL A 56 -0.79 20.08 6.83
N LEU A 57 0.07 19.55 5.97
CA LEU A 57 0.04 18.14 5.61
C LEU A 57 0.67 17.29 6.71
N LEU A 58 -0.03 16.25 7.13
CA LEU A 58 0.53 15.25 8.02
C LEU A 58 1.59 14.43 7.28
N ARG A 59 2.64 14.01 8.01
CA ARG A 59 3.66 13.10 7.47
C ARG A 59 3.31 11.67 7.82
N PRO A 60 2.96 10.83 6.84
CA PRO A 60 2.80 9.41 7.10
C PRO A 60 4.16 8.78 7.43
N TYR A 61 4.14 7.76 8.26
CA TYR A 61 5.30 6.92 8.53
C TYR A 61 4.98 5.44 8.26
N LYS A 62 6.00 4.71 7.79
CA LYS A 62 5.87 3.31 7.43
C LYS A 62 5.94 2.44 8.66
N LYS A 63 4.97 1.56 8.82
CA LYS A 63 4.94 0.52 9.87
C LYS A 63 5.75 -0.70 9.45
N SER A 64 6.10 -1.56 10.41
CA SER A 64 6.81 -2.82 10.14
C SER A 64 6.07 -3.76 9.17
N ASN A 65 4.73 -3.68 9.12
CA ASN A 65 3.90 -4.41 8.18
C ASN A 65 3.82 -3.77 6.77
N GLY A 66 4.58 -2.69 6.53
CA GLY A 66 4.69 -2.00 5.25
C GLY A 66 3.65 -0.91 4.98
N TYR A 67 2.58 -0.82 5.76
CA TYR A 67 1.55 0.20 5.57
C TYR A 67 1.95 1.58 6.07
N LEU A 68 1.44 2.62 5.43
CA LEU A 68 1.59 4.00 5.88
C LEU A 68 0.54 4.34 6.94
N GLN A 69 0.98 4.95 8.04
CA GLN A 69 0.15 5.39 9.16
C GLN A 69 0.36 6.87 9.43
N VAL A 70 -0.68 7.56 9.87
CA VAL A 70 -0.63 8.93 10.39
C VAL A 70 -1.15 8.97 11.82
N ASP A 71 -0.56 9.86 12.62
CA ASP A 71 -1.03 10.19 13.95
C ASP A 71 -1.62 11.60 13.94
N PHE A 72 -2.79 11.78 14.53
CA PHE A 72 -3.43 13.07 14.67
C PHE A 72 -4.18 13.19 16.00
N LYS A 73 -4.51 14.41 16.38
CA LYS A 73 -5.26 14.69 17.60
C LYS A 73 -6.60 15.32 17.27
N ALA A 74 -7.65 14.80 17.85
CA ALA A 74 -8.99 15.35 17.72
C ALA A 74 -9.70 15.22 19.07
N ASP A 75 -10.36 16.28 19.50
CA ASP A 75 -11.10 16.32 20.77
C ASP A 75 -10.28 15.81 21.97
N GLY A 76 -9.04 16.31 22.08
CA GLY A 76 -8.11 15.93 23.16
C GLY A 76 -7.54 14.50 23.06
N LYS A 77 -8.03 13.66 22.16
CA LYS A 77 -7.62 12.27 21.98
C LYS A 77 -6.61 12.13 20.84
N LYS A 78 -5.70 11.16 20.99
CA LYS A 78 -4.77 10.77 19.92
C LYS A 78 -5.38 9.63 19.11
N PHE A 79 -5.32 9.76 17.79
CA PHE A 79 -5.74 8.74 16.83
C PHE A 79 -4.55 8.30 16.00
N LYS A 80 -4.51 7.00 15.71
CA LYS A 80 -3.56 6.38 14.78
C LYS A 80 -4.37 5.66 13.72
N LYS A 81 -4.26 6.10 12.47
CA LYS A 81 -5.02 5.54 11.36
C LYS A 81 -4.11 5.22 10.19
N TYR A 82 -4.37 4.11 9.53
CA TYR A 82 -3.72 3.80 8.26
C TYR A 82 -4.25 4.70 7.15
N VAL A 83 -3.35 5.19 6.29
CA VAL A 83 -3.70 6.13 5.20
C VAL A 83 -4.71 5.52 4.23
N HIS A 84 -4.48 4.27 3.77
CA HIS A 84 -5.41 3.58 2.87
C HIS A 84 -6.84 3.47 3.45
N ARG A 85 -6.95 3.24 4.76
CA ARG A 85 -8.27 3.19 5.40
C ARG A 85 -8.97 4.54 5.42
N LEU A 86 -8.24 5.62 5.70
CA LEU A 86 -8.79 6.97 5.64
C LEU A 86 -9.29 7.33 4.25
N VAL A 87 -8.52 6.96 3.21
CA VAL A 87 -8.93 7.18 1.82
C VAL A 87 -10.17 6.36 1.48
N ALA A 88 -10.18 5.07 1.81
CA ALA A 88 -11.32 4.21 1.55
C ALA A 88 -12.58 4.66 2.29
N GLU A 89 -12.47 5.00 3.58
CA GLU A 89 -13.56 5.53 4.41
C GLU A 89 -14.18 6.81 3.81
N CYS A 90 -13.37 7.65 3.14
CA CYS A 90 -13.84 8.90 2.55
C CYS A 90 -14.37 8.78 1.12
N PHE A 91 -13.80 7.89 0.31
CA PHE A 91 -13.99 7.95 -1.15
C PHE A 91 -14.64 6.72 -1.76
N ILE A 92 -14.62 5.57 -1.08
CA ILE A 92 -15.10 4.30 -1.64
C ILE A 92 -16.31 3.81 -0.84
N ASP A 93 -17.44 3.60 -1.52
CA ASP A 93 -18.62 3.05 -0.88
C ASP A 93 -18.37 1.64 -0.37
N ASN A 94 -18.77 1.40 0.88
CA ASN A 94 -18.66 0.09 1.53
C ASN A 94 -20.04 -0.55 1.75
N THR A 95 -20.75 -0.78 0.67
CA THR A 95 -22.14 -1.30 0.68
C THR A 95 -22.27 -2.64 1.41
N TYR A 96 -21.22 -3.46 1.37
CA TYR A 96 -21.21 -4.79 2.00
C TYR A 96 -20.59 -4.82 3.39
N ASN A 97 -20.26 -3.67 3.97
CA ASN A 97 -19.62 -3.54 5.29
C ASN A 97 -18.35 -4.41 5.46
N TYR A 98 -17.51 -4.43 4.46
CA TYR A 98 -16.23 -5.14 4.53
C TYR A 98 -15.27 -4.48 5.52
N ASP A 99 -14.55 -5.31 6.30
CA ASP A 99 -13.61 -4.84 7.31
C ASP A 99 -12.21 -4.54 6.77
N THR A 100 -11.90 -4.98 5.56
CA THR A 100 -10.54 -4.91 4.99
C THR A 100 -10.50 -4.03 3.76
N VAL A 101 -9.43 -3.23 3.65
CA VAL A 101 -9.08 -2.49 2.42
C VAL A 101 -7.82 -3.11 1.83
N ASP A 102 -7.88 -3.45 0.56
CA ASP A 102 -6.78 -4.02 -0.22
C ASP A 102 -6.18 -2.99 -1.18
N HIS A 103 -4.89 -3.16 -1.50
CA HIS A 103 -4.19 -2.41 -2.54
C HIS A 103 -4.17 -3.25 -3.81
N ILE A 104 -4.84 -2.81 -4.87
CA ILE A 104 -5.04 -3.55 -6.12
C ILE A 104 -3.69 -3.95 -6.75
N ASP A 105 -2.72 -3.04 -6.73
CA ASP A 105 -1.35 -3.26 -7.22
C ASP A 105 -0.43 -4.00 -6.21
N GLY A 106 -0.92 -4.30 -4.99
CA GLY A 106 -0.14 -4.89 -3.90
C GLY A 106 0.86 -3.93 -3.24
N ASN A 107 1.01 -2.70 -3.73
CA ASN A 107 1.90 -1.69 -3.16
C ASN A 107 1.24 -0.93 -2.00
N LYS A 108 1.60 -1.25 -0.78
CA LYS A 108 1.04 -0.68 0.46
C LYS A 108 1.31 0.82 0.65
N GLU A 109 2.17 1.40 -0.15
CA GLU A 109 2.49 2.83 -0.14
C GLU A 109 1.68 3.63 -1.17
N ASN A 110 1.10 2.97 -2.17
CA ASN A 110 0.22 3.59 -3.17
C ASN A 110 -1.21 3.71 -2.63
N ASN A 111 -1.48 4.77 -1.90
CA ASN A 111 -2.79 5.02 -1.29
C ASN A 111 -3.70 5.91 -2.14
N ASN A 112 -3.52 5.93 -3.47
CA ASN A 112 -4.46 6.55 -4.39
C ASN A 112 -5.80 5.80 -4.35
N VAL A 113 -6.92 6.51 -4.39
CA VAL A 113 -8.28 5.92 -4.36
C VAL A 113 -8.48 4.88 -5.45
N ASP A 114 -7.95 5.12 -6.66
CA ASP A 114 -8.06 4.21 -7.81
C ASP A 114 -7.34 2.88 -7.61
N ASN A 115 -6.45 2.81 -6.61
CA ASN A 115 -5.69 1.62 -6.24
C ASN A 115 -6.24 0.90 -5.00
N LEU A 116 -7.35 1.36 -4.44
CA LEU A 116 -7.91 0.81 -3.20
C LEU A 116 -9.28 0.19 -3.45
N GLN A 117 -9.55 -0.90 -2.75
CA GLN A 117 -10.87 -1.53 -2.75
C GLN A 117 -11.23 -2.08 -1.38
N TRP A 118 -12.51 -1.99 -1.02
CA TRP A 118 -13.03 -2.76 0.11
C TRP A 118 -13.12 -4.23 -0.27
N CYS A 119 -12.68 -5.10 0.61
CA CYS A 119 -12.76 -6.55 0.40
C CYS A 119 -13.04 -7.29 1.71
N ASP A 120 -13.70 -8.43 1.63
CA ASP A 120 -13.72 -9.35 2.75
C ASP A 120 -12.37 -10.08 2.87
N LEU A 121 -12.03 -10.51 4.08
CA LEU A 121 -10.78 -11.22 4.35
C LEU A 121 -10.68 -12.52 3.55
N SER A 122 -11.81 -13.21 3.30
CA SER A 122 -11.85 -14.47 2.56
C SER A 122 -11.61 -14.25 1.06
N THR A 123 -12.15 -13.18 0.49
CA THR A 123 -11.93 -12.79 -0.91
C THR A 123 -10.51 -12.31 -1.14
N ASN A 124 -9.96 -11.54 -0.21
CA ASN A 124 -8.54 -11.11 -0.27
C ASN A 124 -7.59 -12.33 -0.23
N LEU A 125 -7.86 -13.30 0.64
CA LEU A 125 -7.13 -14.57 0.65
C LEU A 125 -7.36 -15.38 -0.63
N LYS A 126 -8.60 -15.48 -1.13
CA LYS A 126 -8.93 -16.20 -2.38
C LYS A 126 -8.20 -15.61 -3.59
N ASN A 127 -8.01 -14.29 -3.67
CA ASN A 127 -7.28 -13.66 -4.78
C ASN A 127 -5.84 -14.15 -4.88
N TYR A 128 -5.19 -14.50 -3.77
CA TYR A 128 -3.87 -15.15 -3.78
C TYR A 128 -3.95 -16.67 -3.98
N PHE A 129 -5.01 -17.32 -3.48
CA PHE A 129 -5.20 -18.77 -3.65
C PHE A 129 -5.68 -19.14 -5.06
N ASN A 130 -6.19 -18.20 -5.85
CA ASN A 130 -6.67 -18.43 -7.21
C ASN A 130 -5.71 -17.93 -8.31
N LYS A 131 -4.54 -17.36 -7.95
CA LYS A 131 -3.54 -16.98 -8.95
C LYS A 131 -2.66 -18.18 -9.31
N ILE A 132 -2.58 -18.46 -10.61
CA ILE A 132 -1.64 -19.46 -11.15
C ILE A 132 -0.22 -18.98 -10.83
N ILE A 133 0.58 -19.87 -10.25
CA ILE A 133 1.97 -19.62 -9.90
C ILE A 133 2.91 -20.52 -10.70
N CYS A 134 3.96 -19.94 -11.24
CA CYS A 134 5.02 -20.63 -11.98
C CYS A 134 6.19 -20.94 -11.05
N GLN A 135 6.60 -22.18 -10.98
CA GLN A 135 7.88 -22.62 -10.44
C GLN A 135 8.94 -22.45 -11.49
N VAL A 136 9.96 -21.65 -11.25
CA VAL A 136 10.97 -21.27 -12.21
C VAL A 136 12.34 -21.74 -11.74
N ASP A 137 13.10 -22.36 -12.63
CA ASP A 137 14.47 -22.77 -12.38
C ASP A 137 15.37 -21.52 -12.26
N ILE A 138 16.17 -21.47 -11.19
CA ILE A 138 16.99 -20.30 -10.86
C ILE A 138 18.17 -20.09 -11.81
N ASN A 139 18.64 -21.15 -12.48
CA ASN A 139 19.81 -21.10 -13.36
C ASN A 139 19.40 -20.81 -14.81
N THR A 140 18.32 -21.46 -15.27
CA THR A 140 17.86 -21.36 -16.65
C THR A 140 16.76 -20.33 -16.87
N ASN A 141 16.16 -19.84 -15.80
CA ASN A 141 15.02 -18.93 -15.82
C ASN A 141 13.79 -19.50 -16.57
N LYS A 142 13.71 -20.84 -16.74
CA LYS A 142 12.61 -21.52 -17.43
C LYS A 142 11.57 -22.01 -16.42
N VAL A 143 10.30 -21.96 -16.82
CA VAL A 143 9.21 -22.56 -16.04
C VAL A 143 9.38 -24.06 -16.00
N ILE A 144 9.45 -24.61 -14.80
CA ILE A 144 9.49 -26.07 -14.54
C ILE A 144 8.06 -26.61 -14.50
N ARG A 145 7.17 -25.89 -13.79
CA ARG A 145 5.77 -26.30 -13.59
C ARG A 145 4.90 -25.10 -13.21
N GLU A 146 3.63 -25.18 -13.59
CA GLU A 146 2.57 -24.27 -13.17
C GLU A 146 1.66 -24.98 -12.15
N TYR A 147 1.16 -24.18 -11.18
CA TYR A 147 0.21 -24.63 -10.17
C TYR A 147 -0.96 -23.65 -10.10
N THR A 148 -2.14 -24.14 -9.76
CA THR A 148 -3.35 -23.31 -9.70
C THR A 148 -3.28 -22.22 -8.64
N ASN A 149 -2.42 -22.43 -7.62
CA ASN A 149 -2.18 -21.46 -6.54
C ASN A 149 -0.92 -21.83 -5.73
N CYS A 150 -0.51 -20.89 -4.86
CA CYS A 150 0.68 -21.05 -4.03
C CYS A 150 0.57 -22.20 -3.01
N ARG A 151 -0.63 -22.57 -2.58
CA ARG A 151 -0.83 -23.67 -1.63
C ARG A 151 -0.61 -25.00 -2.30
N GLU A 152 -1.17 -25.20 -3.49
CA GLU A 152 -0.92 -26.40 -4.31
C GLU A 152 0.57 -26.57 -4.61
N ALA A 153 1.23 -25.47 -4.99
CA ALA A 153 2.68 -25.45 -5.20
C ALA A 153 3.45 -25.91 -3.95
N ALA A 154 3.09 -25.39 -2.77
CA ALA A 154 3.72 -25.78 -1.52
C ALA A 154 3.51 -27.26 -1.17
N ILE A 155 2.31 -27.77 -1.37
CA ILE A 155 1.99 -29.19 -1.17
C ILE A 155 2.87 -30.05 -2.10
N ALA A 156 2.93 -29.70 -3.39
CA ALA A 156 3.67 -30.45 -4.40
C ALA A 156 5.16 -30.58 -4.12
N ILE A 157 5.75 -29.59 -3.41
CA ILE A 157 7.16 -29.64 -3.01
C ILE A 157 7.37 -30.08 -1.55
N GLY A 158 6.31 -30.62 -0.88
CA GLY A 158 6.38 -31.10 0.50
C GLY A 158 6.57 -29.99 1.54
N LYS A 159 6.09 -28.76 1.29
CA LYS A 159 6.24 -27.58 2.14
C LYS A 159 4.89 -26.91 2.46
N GLU A 160 3.84 -27.66 2.65
CA GLU A 160 2.46 -27.18 2.81
C GLU A 160 2.32 -26.03 3.82
N GLN A 161 2.97 -26.12 4.98
CA GLN A 161 2.89 -25.09 6.02
C GLN A 161 3.64 -23.78 5.68
N SER A 162 4.38 -23.78 4.59
CA SER A 162 5.29 -22.67 4.22
C SER A 162 4.91 -21.98 2.90
N TYR A 163 3.66 -22.09 2.45
CA TYR A 163 3.19 -21.44 1.22
C TYR A 163 3.37 -19.90 1.22
N ASN A 164 3.42 -19.28 2.41
CA ASN A 164 3.71 -17.83 2.54
C ASN A 164 5.09 -17.44 2.00
N SER A 165 6.08 -18.35 2.05
CA SER A 165 7.41 -18.09 1.48
C SER A 165 7.34 -18.03 -0.06
N ILE A 166 6.50 -18.86 -0.67
CA ILE A 166 6.24 -18.83 -2.12
C ILE A 166 5.54 -17.52 -2.50
N ILE A 167 4.51 -17.11 -1.76
CA ILE A 167 3.82 -15.82 -1.96
C ILE A 167 4.79 -14.64 -1.85
N SER A 168 5.64 -14.64 -0.83
CA SER A 168 6.62 -13.57 -0.61
C SER A 168 7.64 -13.47 -1.73
N CYS A 169 8.07 -14.61 -2.27
CA CYS A 169 8.95 -14.70 -3.43
C CYS A 169 8.24 -14.16 -4.69
N ALA A 170 7.03 -14.63 -4.97
CA ALA A 170 6.24 -14.21 -6.13
C ALA A 170 5.83 -12.73 -6.11
N LYS A 171 5.77 -12.11 -4.94
CA LYS A 171 5.56 -10.66 -4.75
C LYS A 171 6.84 -9.84 -4.81
N HIS A 172 7.96 -10.44 -5.14
CA HIS A 172 9.27 -9.77 -5.16
C HIS A 172 9.61 -9.01 -3.87
N LEU A 173 9.16 -9.53 -2.71
CA LEU A 173 9.42 -8.87 -1.44
C LEU A 173 10.93 -8.86 -1.12
N PRO A 174 11.47 -7.80 -0.51
CA PRO A 174 12.87 -7.75 -0.12
C PRO A 174 13.28 -9.00 0.68
N ARG A 175 14.41 -9.61 0.36
CA ARG A 175 14.96 -10.86 0.93
C ARG A 175 14.28 -12.16 0.46
N TYR A 176 13.28 -12.11 -0.41
CA TYR A 176 12.56 -13.29 -0.92
C TYR A 176 12.74 -13.44 -2.44
N ASN A 177 13.99 -13.41 -2.91
CA ASN A 177 14.27 -13.61 -4.34
C ASN A 177 14.01 -15.05 -4.80
N THR A 178 14.12 -16.01 -3.86
CA THR A 178 13.86 -17.43 -4.06
C THR A 178 13.19 -18.05 -2.84
N ALA A 179 12.48 -19.14 -3.04
CA ALA A 179 11.96 -19.97 -1.96
C ALA A 179 12.13 -21.45 -2.33
N PHE A 180 12.69 -22.24 -1.40
CA PHE A 180 12.90 -23.69 -1.55
C PHE A 180 13.74 -24.08 -2.77
N GLY A 181 14.73 -23.24 -3.15
CA GLY A 181 15.61 -23.46 -4.29
C GLY A 181 15.03 -23.10 -5.66
N TYR A 182 13.86 -22.46 -5.69
CA TYR A 182 13.18 -22.02 -6.90
C TYR A 182 12.85 -20.53 -6.85
N LYS A 183 12.74 -19.93 -8.04
CA LYS A 183 12.10 -18.63 -8.21
C LYS A 183 10.59 -18.88 -8.44
N TRP A 184 9.74 -18.05 -7.90
CA TRP A 184 8.30 -18.14 -8.01
C TRP A 184 7.75 -16.86 -8.57
N ILE A 185 6.92 -16.93 -9.61
CA ILE A 185 6.40 -15.79 -10.35
C ILE A 185 4.93 -16.06 -10.65
N PHE A 186 4.06 -15.09 -10.50
CA PHE A 186 2.68 -15.22 -10.96
C PHE A 186 2.66 -15.31 -12.48
N LYS A 187 1.77 -16.15 -13.03
CA LYS A 187 1.72 -16.45 -14.47
C LYS A 187 1.51 -15.19 -15.32
N ASP A 188 0.65 -14.29 -14.85
CA ASP A 188 0.37 -13.00 -15.46
C ASP A 188 1.62 -12.10 -15.58
N GLU A 189 2.57 -12.21 -14.64
CA GLU A 189 3.82 -11.47 -14.67
C GLU A 189 4.93 -12.14 -15.48
N TYR A 190 4.85 -13.47 -15.69
CA TYR A 190 5.88 -14.21 -16.42
C TYR A 190 5.69 -14.13 -17.95
N TYR A 191 4.42 -14.08 -18.41
CA TYR A 191 4.06 -14.07 -19.83
C TYR A 191 3.49 -12.72 -20.31
N GLY A 192 3.49 -11.68 -19.44
CA GLY A 192 2.95 -10.33 -19.68
C GLY A 192 3.87 -9.38 -20.42
#